data_bdf60c01e1fa4ade13fa4dac9cbb179a
#
_entry.id   bdf60c01e1fa4ade13fa4dac9cbb179a
#
_cell.length_a   1.000
_cell.length_b   1.000
_cell.length_c   1.000
_cell.angle_alpha   90.00
_cell.angle_beta   90.00
_cell.angle_gamma   90.00
#
_symmetry.space_group_name_H-M   'P 1'
#
loop_
_entity.id
_entity.type
_entity.pdbx_description
1 polymer ?
#
loop_
_entity_poly.entity_id
_entity_poly.type
_entity_poly.pdbx_seq_one_letter_code
_entity_poly.pdbx_strand_id
1 'polypeptide(L)'
;MKFSELNLPPNISESIVNMGYDEMTPIQEASYPVISAGQDLCALAETGSGKTAACAIPLIQKVDTTLNAIQALVIVPTRELCIQYVNDIHDVSVKTDVVPFAVYGGFSKSIQAAKLNHKVHILVATPGRLIDLMYDGTVNLSHVKCVILDEADELLKIGFLEDVEFIMSCILHEHQTLLFAATMDDDIKILVDKTLHNPQHISLIDKRPSPESIEHYFEYLHSKNKEAELIRYLEEENITQAIIFCNARHKVDTLFKNMKKDFKDIEYIHAGLSQDKRSSIYRHYRNNKVRYLIATDVAGRGLDFSNVSHVINWDFPGDGEQYTHRTGRSGRMGRKGKALTFLTKRDLPNFRSLIRKQKIVPVWIGKDPLQGDAGAKNGKPPLKRRRSYRPSRSRRPKG
;
A
#
# COMPACT_ATOMS: atom_id res chain seq x y z
N MET A 1 13.46 17.87 8.87
CA MET A 1 14.49 17.45 9.85
C MET A 1 15.27 16.27 9.28
N LYS A 2 16.59 16.19 9.54
CA LYS A 2 17.40 15.04 9.08
C LYS A 2 17.48 13.98 10.18
N PHE A 3 17.61 12.70 9.78
CA PHE A 3 17.81 11.62 10.73
C PHE A 3 19.11 11.77 11.53
N SER A 4 20.13 12.42 10.96
CA SER A 4 21.40 12.72 11.64
C SER A 4 21.25 13.73 12.81
N GLU A 5 20.15 14.46 12.89
CA GLU A 5 19.82 15.39 13.96
C GLU A 5 19.19 14.69 15.17
N LEU A 6 18.75 13.43 14.97
CA LEU A 6 18.25 12.59 16.05
C LEU A 6 19.42 12.01 16.83
N ASN A 7 19.35 12.06 18.15
CA ASN A 7 20.35 11.45 19.01
C ASN A 7 20.14 9.92 19.10
N LEU A 8 20.38 9.23 17.96
CA LEU A 8 20.20 7.79 17.84
C LEU A 8 21.45 7.02 18.26
N PRO A 9 21.30 5.81 18.84
CA PRO A 9 22.41 4.90 19.04
C PRO A 9 23.18 4.64 17.72
N PRO A 10 24.51 4.50 17.77
CA PRO A 10 25.35 4.35 16.55
C PRO A 10 24.91 3.22 15.63
N ASN A 11 24.51 2.07 16.19
CA ASN A 11 24.04 0.89 15.46
C ASN A 11 22.73 1.15 14.67
N ILE A 12 21.80 1.95 15.23
CA ILE A 12 20.57 2.35 14.55
C ILE A 12 20.88 3.42 13.49
N SER A 13 21.69 4.44 13.84
CA SER A 13 22.10 5.47 12.89
C SER A 13 22.75 4.87 11.63
N GLU A 14 23.65 3.90 11.82
CA GLU A 14 24.33 3.24 10.69
C GLU A 14 23.34 2.44 9.82
N SER A 15 22.37 1.76 10.42
CA SER A 15 21.31 1.06 9.67
C SER A 15 20.48 2.04 8.81
N ILE A 16 20.11 3.18 9.36
CA ILE A 16 19.34 4.22 8.67
C ILE A 16 20.12 4.78 7.48
N VAL A 17 21.41 5.06 7.65
CA VAL A 17 22.30 5.51 6.57
C VAL A 17 22.40 4.46 5.47
N ASN A 18 22.56 3.18 5.84
CA ASN A 18 22.65 2.07 4.87
C ASN A 18 21.33 1.87 4.09
N MET A 19 20.18 2.23 4.67
CA MET A 19 18.90 2.27 3.99
C MET A 19 18.73 3.47 3.05
N GLY A 20 19.69 4.41 3.03
CA GLY A 20 19.63 5.63 2.24
C GLY A 20 18.65 6.68 2.78
N TYR A 21 18.34 6.64 4.07
CA TYR A 21 17.46 7.62 4.71
C TYR A 21 18.30 8.82 5.17
N ASP A 22 18.11 9.98 4.54
CA ASP A 22 18.76 11.25 4.93
C ASP A 22 17.76 12.18 5.62
N GLU A 23 16.66 12.50 4.97
CA GLU A 23 15.62 13.40 5.46
C GLU A 23 14.38 12.63 5.95
N MET A 24 13.81 13.11 7.06
CA MET A 24 12.57 12.58 7.61
C MET A 24 11.37 13.00 6.73
N THR A 25 10.45 12.07 6.53
CA THR A 25 9.15 12.42 5.93
C THR A 25 8.31 13.23 6.94
N PRO A 26 7.29 13.99 6.48
CA PRO A 26 6.45 14.78 7.39
C PRO A 26 5.82 13.98 8.55
N ILE A 27 5.42 12.71 8.29
CA ILE A 27 4.86 11.87 9.35
C ILE A 27 5.93 11.43 10.36
N GLN A 28 7.14 11.14 9.89
CA GLN A 28 8.25 10.78 10.77
C GLN A 28 8.64 11.96 11.68
N GLU A 29 8.77 13.14 11.09
CA GLU A 29 9.12 14.35 11.83
C GLU A 29 8.06 14.72 12.88
N ALA A 30 6.77 14.60 12.54
CA ALA A 30 5.68 14.93 13.44
C ALA A 30 5.46 13.87 14.53
N SER A 31 5.60 12.58 14.22
CA SER A 31 5.27 11.48 15.15
C SER A 31 6.43 11.07 16.07
N TYR A 32 7.69 11.19 15.61
CA TYR A 32 8.86 10.75 16.36
C TYR A 32 8.92 11.31 17.78
N PRO A 33 8.76 12.63 18.04
CA PRO A 33 8.81 13.19 19.39
C PRO A 33 7.69 12.65 20.29
N VAL A 34 6.48 12.46 19.75
CA VAL A 34 5.33 11.93 20.49
C VAL A 34 5.55 10.48 20.91
N ILE A 35 6.00 9.65 19.95
CA ILE A 35 6.27 8.23 20.18
C ILE A 35 7.43 8.07 21.17
N SER A 36 8.49 8.85 21.01
CA SER A 36 9.66 8.80 21.89
C SER A 36 9.33 9.21 23.34
N ALA A 37 8.42 10.19 23.52
CA ALA A 37 7.92 10.62 24.81
C ALA A 37 6.98 9.61 25.50
N GLY A 38 6.57 8.53 24.81
CA GLY A 38 5.64 7.54 25.35
C GLY A 38 4.17 7.99 25.34
N GLN A 39 3.82 9.05 24.62
CA GLN A 39 2.45 9.53 24.50
C GLN A 39 1.67 8.77 23.45
N ASP A 40 0.37 8.60 23.66
CA ASP A 40 -0.51 8.02 22.67
C ASP A 40 -0.66 8.94 21.44
N LEU A 41 -0.82 8.32 20.30
CA LEU A 41 -0.86 9.02 19.00
C LEU A 41 -2.03 8.53 18.15
N CYS A 42 -2.83 9.47 17.67
CA CYS A 42 -3.77 9.24 16.57
C CYS A 42 -3.29 10.03 15.33
N ALA A 43 -2.79 9.33 14.32
CA ALA A 43 -2.20 9.93 13.14
C ALA A 43 -2.97 9.60 11.86
N LEU A 44 -3.41 10.63 11.16
CA LEU A 44 -4.00 10.50 9.84
C LEU A 44 -2.92 10.71 8.77
N ALA A 45 -2.54 9.62 8.09
CA ALA A 45 -1.51 9.64 7.07
C ALA A 45 -1.71 8.51 6.06
N GLU A 46 -1.42 8.80 4.80
CA GLU A 46 -1.54 7.85 3.69
C GLU A 46 -0.57 6.67 3.79
N THR A 47 -0.91 5.54 3.15
CA THR A 47 0.01 4.40 2.98
C THR A 47 1.23 4.84 2.18
N GLY A 48 2.43 4.44 2.63
CA GLY A 48 3.70 4.81 1.98
C GLY A 48 4.21 6.21 2.33
N SER A 49 3.66 6.86 3.35
CA SER A 49 4.18 8.14 3.89
C SER A 49 5.41 7.97 4.78
N GLY A 50 5.81 6.72 5.09
CA GLY A 50 6.96 6.41 5.95
C GLY A 50 6.58 6.09 7.40
N LYS A 51 5.32 5.74 7.69
CA LYS A 51 4.80 5.39 9.03
C LYS A 51 5.61 4.28 9.71
N THR A 52 5.93 3.21 8.97
CA THR A 52 6.67 2.06 9.51
C THR A 52 7.99 2.49 10.13
N ALA A 53 8.81 3.29 9.45
CA ALA A 53 10.07 3.79 9.99
C ALA A 53 9.84 4.78 11.15
N ALA A 54 8.76 5.59 11.08
CA ALA A 54 8.37 6.49 12.17
C ALA A 54 8.14 5.74 13.49
N CYS A 55 7.58 4.53 13.42
CA CYS A 55 7.33 3.67 14.56
C CYS A 55 8.54 2.80 14.91
N ALA A 56 9.17 2.17 13.91
CA ALA A 56 10.24 1.19 14.12
C ALA A 56 11.43 1.78 14.87
N ILE A 57 11.87 2.99 14.51
CA ILE A 57 13.04 3.62 15.12
C ILE A 57 12.85 3.82 16.63
N PRO A 58 11.82 4.50 17.14
CA PRO A 58 11.62 4.69 18.57
C PRO A 58 11.27 3.38 19.29
N LEU A 59 10.61 2.42 18.65
CA LEU A 59 10.35 1.11 19.24
C LEU A 59 11.62 0.34 19.51
N ILE A 60 12.53 0.25 18.52
CA ILE A 60 13.79 -0.47 18.64
C ILE A 60 14.65 0.14 19.78
N GLN A 61 14.60 1.45 19.96
CA GLN A 61 15.30 2.11 21.07
C GLN A 61 14.77 1.74 22.45
N LYS A 62 13.45 1.43 22.56
CA LYS A 62 12.78 1.13 23.84
C LYS A 62 12.79 -0.35 24.20
N VAL A 63 13.11 -1.24 23.27
CA VAL A 63 13.14 -2.69 23.52
C VAL A 63 14.31 -3.05 24.43
N ASP A 64 14.02 -3.75 25.52
CA ASP A 64 15.01 -4.41 26.35
C ASP A 64 15.34 -5.79 25.76
N THR A 65 16.49 -5.90 25.12
CA THR A 65 16.93 -7.14 24.45
C THR A 65 17.38 -8.23 25.41
N THR A 66 17.48 -7.94 26.71
CA THR A 66 17.79 -8.97 27.73
C THR A 66 16.56 -9.79 28.09
N LEU A 67 15.36 -9.26 27.91
CA LEU A 67 14.10 -9.93 28.16
C LEU A 67 13.68 -10.80 26.97
N ASN A 68 13.35 -12.06 27.21
CA ASN A 68 12.74 -12.92 26.21
C ASN A 68 11.20 -12.78 26.25
N ALA A 69 10.69 -11.62 25.82
CA ALA A 69 9.29 -11.29 25.87
C ALA A 69 8.89 -10.36 24.73
N ILE A 70 7.62 -10.45 24.31
CA ILE A 70 7.01 -9.52 23.35
C ILE A 70 6.77 -8.19 24.08
N GLN A 71 7.44 -7.13 23.65
CA GLN A 71 7.40 -5.81 24.26
C GLN A 71 6.68 -4.78 23.39
N ALA A 72 6.53 -5.06 22.10
CA ALA A 72 5.69 -4.27 21.21
C ALA A 72 4.82 -5.19 20.34
N LEU A 73 3.58 -4.75 20.11
CA LEU A 73 2.61 -5.43 19.25
C LEU A 73 2.17 -4.48 18.13
N VAL A 74 2.25 -4.95 16.89
CA VAL A 74 1.75 -4.23 15.71
C VAL A 74 0.61 -5.03 15.11
N ILE A 75 -0.56 -4.43 15.02
CA ILE A 75 -1.76 -5.03 14.42
C ILE A 75 -2.01 -4.41 13.06
N VAL A 76 -2.08 -5.24 12.03
CA VAL A 76 -2.26 -4.83 10.64
C VAL A 76 -3.32 -5.66 9.93
N PRO A 77 -4.04 -5.11 8.92
CA PRO A 77 -5.16 -5.80 8.29
C PRO A 77 -4.76 -6.95 7.37
N THR A 78 -3.54 -6.93 6.82
CA THR A 78 -3.16 -7.88 5.77
C THR A 78 -1.85 -8.59 6.09
N ARG A 79 -1.70 -9.80 5.54
CA ARG A 79 -0.48 -10.62 5.67
C ARG A 79 0.72 -9.95 5.02
N GLU A 80 0.48 -9.31 3.90
CA GLU A 80 1.50 -8.61 3.12
C GLU A 80 2.09 -7.47 3.94
N LEU A 81 1.24 -6.67 4.56
CA LEU A 81 1.66 -5.58 5.44
C LEU A 81 2.40 -6.12 6.66
N CYS A 82 1.96 -7.26 7.21
CA CYS A 82 2.64 -7.93 8.32
C CYS A 82 4.09 -8.31 7.97
N ILE A 83 4.30 -8.90 6.80
CA ILE A 83 5.64 -9.28 6.31
C ILE A 83 6.47 -8.04 6.02
N GLN A 84 5.88 -7.02 5.40
CA GLN A 84 6.57 -5.76 5.11
C GLN A 84 7.04 -5.09 6.40
N TYR A 85 6.17 -4.97 7.39
CA TYR A 85 6.50 -4.37 8.69
C TYR A 85 7.70 -5.05 9.36
N VAL A 86 7.71 -6.39 9.36
CA VAL A 86 8.84 -7.15 9.92
C VAL A 86 10.13 -6.90 9.15
N ASN A 87 10.07 -6.84 7.81
CA ASN A 87 11.26 -6.54 7.02
C ASN A 87 11.78 -5.12 7.28
N ASP A 88 10.90 -4.12 7.32
CA ASP A 88 11.27 -2.73 7.57
C ASP A 88 11.86 -2.56 9.00
N ILE A 89 11.26 -3.21 10.02
CA ILE A 89 11.83 -3.23 11.38
C ILE A 89 13.19 -3.95 11.38
N HIS A 90 13.32 -5.07 10.67
CA HIS A 90 14.57 -5.82 10.58
C HIS A 90 15.67 -4.98 9.96
N ASP A 91 15.39 -4.27 8.85
CA ASP A 91 16.36 -3.43 8.16
C ASP A 91 16.91 -2.31 9.09
N VAL A 92 16.05 -1.73 9.93
CA VAL A 92 16.47 -0.74 10.95
C VAL A 92 17.24 -1.41 12.10
N SER A 93 16.85 -2.63 12.50
CA SER A 93 17.40 -3.35 13.67
C SER A 93 18.54 -4.30 13.36
N VAL A 94 19.01 -4.39 12.12
CA VAL A 94 20.01 -5.39 11.65
C VAL A 94 21.30 -5.42 12.48
N LYS A 95 21.66 -4.30 13.09
CA LYS A 95 22.84 -4.16 13.97
C LYS A 95 22.49 -4.15 15.46
N THR A 96 21.30 -4.65 15.81
CA THR A 96 20.82 -4.77 17.19
C THR A 96 20.40 -6.22 17.46
N ASP A 97 20.19 -6.56 18.75
CA ASP A 97 19.64 -7.85 19.15
C ASP A 97 18.09 -7.88 19.15
N VAL A 98 17.44 -6.88 18.60
CA VAL A 98 15.99 -6.81 18.50
C VAL A 98 15.49 -7.82 17.44
N VAL A 99 14.53 -8.66 17.82
CA VAL A 99 13.97 -9.69 16.97
C VAL A 99 12.51 -9.38 16.68
N PRO A 100 12.16 -8.90 15.47
CA PRO A 100 10.79 -8.82 15.01
C PRO A 100 10.31 -10.16 14.45
N PHE A 101 9.00 -10.44 14.59
CA PHE A 101 8.40 -11.64 14.04
C PHE A 101 6.96 -11.39 13.56
N ALA A 102 6.54 -12.07 12.48
CA ALA A 102 5.21 -11.94 11.89
C ALA A 102 4.34 -13.17 12.15
N VAL A 103 3.08 -12.94 12.56
CA VAL A 103 2.05 -13.99 12.65
C VAL A 103 0.80 -13.59 11.87
N TYR A 104 0.39 -14.46 10.94
CA TYR A 104 -0.73 -14.18 10.04
C TYR A 104 -1.41 -15.46 9.56
N GLY A 105 -2.67 -15.37 9.20
CA GLY A 105 -3.46 -16.49 8.69
C GLY A 105 -2.96 -17.01 7.34
N GLY A 106 -3.25 -18.30 7.00
CA GLY A 106 -2.91 -18.92 5.72
C GLY A 106 -1.47 -19.39 5.58
N PHE A 107 -0.71 -19.36 6.67
CA PHE A 107 0.55 -20.07 6.86
C PHE A 107 0.40 -21.07 8.01
N SER A 108 1.28 -22.07 8.11
CA SER A 108 1.21 -23.10 9.15
C SER A 108 1.27 -22.47 10.55
N LYS A 109 0.22 -22.72 11.36
CA LYS A 109 0.14 -22.24 12.75
C LYS A 109 1.24 -22.87 13.60
N SER A 110 1.49 -24.18 13.42
CA SER A 110 2.52 -24.91 14.17
C SER A 110 3.93 -24.37 13.94
N ILE A 111 4.25 -23.96 12.71
CA ILE A 111 5.56 -23.34 12.42
C ILE A 111 5.67 -21.96 13.10
N GLN A 112 4.61 -21.16 13.07
CA GLN A 112 4.61 -19.86 13.73
C GLN A 112 4.71 -20.03 15.25
N ALA A 113 3.94 -20.96 15.84
CA ALA A 113 4.01 -21.27 17.27
C ALA A 113 5.43 -21.74 17.68
N ALA A 114 6.04 -22.63 16.90
CA ALA A 114 7.41 -23.10 17.17
C ALA A 114 8.43 -21.94 17.16
N LYS A 115 8.27 -20.97 16.26
CA LYS A 115 9.13 -19.78 16.19
C LYS A 115 8.94 -18.83 17.38
N LEU A 116 7.72 -18.71 17.90
CA LEU A 116 7.41 -17.88 19.07
C LEU A 116 8.01 -18.44 20.39
N ASN A 117 8.39 -19.71 20.42
CA ASN A 117 9.15 -20.28 21.51
C ASN A 117 10.61 -19.77 21.58
N HIS A 118 11.08 -19.12 20.53
CA HIS A 118 12.35 -18.42 20.51
C HIS A 118 12.15 -16.95 20.86
N LYS A 119 13.24 -16.23 21.01
CA LYS A 119 13.26 -14.81 21.35
C LYS A 119 12.52 -13.98 20.29
N VAL A 120 11.48 -13.27 20.71
CA VAL A 120 10.72 -12.30 19.90
C VAL A 120 10.41 -11.09 20.77
N HIS A 121 10.80 -9.90 20.30
CA HIS A 121 10.59 -8.65 21.02
C HIS A 121 9.47 -7.78 20.45
N ILE A 122 9.33 -7.81 19.11
CA ILE A 122 8.29 -7.07 18.39
C ILE A 122 7.47 -8.07 17.59
N LEU A 123 6.19 -8.19 17.94
CA LEU A 123 5.26 -9.06 17.24
C LEU A 123 4.41 -8.23 16.26
N VAL A 124 4.41 -8.61 14.99
CA VAL A 124 3.52 -8.03 13.97
C VAL A 124 2.47 -9.07 13.61
N ALA A 125 1.19 -8.70 13.68
CA ALA A 125 0.12 -9.69 13.59
C ALA A 125 -1.08 -9.23 12.76
N THR A 126 -1.74 -10.19 12.10
CA THR A 126 -3.15 -10.02 11.70
C THR A 126 -4.06 -10.52 12.83
N PRO A 127 -5.21 -9.84 13.11
CA PRO A 127 -6.01 -10.08 14.31
C PRO A 127 -6.36 -11.55 14.52
N GLY A 128 -7.05 -12.21 13.59
CA GLY A 128 -7.53 -13.56 13.76
C GLY A 128 -6.43 -14.58 14.10
N ARG A 129 -5.24 -14.51 13.48
CA ARG A 129 -4.12 -15.41 13.80
C ARG A 129 -3.52 -15.12 15.17
N LEU A 130 -3.46 -13.85 15.56
CA LEU A 130 -2.99 -13.47 16.88
C LEU A 130 -3.89 -14.08 17.96
N ILE A 131 -5.20 -13.93 17.80
CA ILE A 131 -6.21 -14.51 18.71
C ILE A 131 -6.09 -16.02 18.79
N ASP A 132 -5.95 -16.73 17.66
CA ASP A 132 -5.71 -18.16 17.61
C ASP A 132 -4.49 -18.59 18.46
N LEU A 133 -3.40 -17.82 18.43
CA LEU A 133 -2.17 -18.12 19.16
C LEU A 133 -2.26 -17.69 20.64
N MET A 134 -3.07 -16.69 20.96
CA MET A 134 -3.37 -16.30 22.35
C MET A 134 -4.22 -17.38 23.03
N TYR A 135 -5.24 -17.91 22.36
CA TYR A 135 -6.06 -19.01 22.91
C TYR A 135 -5.25 -20.29 23.16
N ASP A 136 -4.25 -20.58 22.34
CA ASP A 136 -3.35 -21.72 22.57
C ASP A 136 -2.30 -21.45 23.67
N GLY A 137 -2.28 -20.25 24.26
CA GLY A 137 -1.26 -19.86 25.23
C GLY A 137 0.15 -19.67 24.65
N THR A 138 0.27 -19.67 23.32
CA THR A 138 1.58 -19.48 22.64
C THR A 138 2.06 -18.04 22.67
N VAL A 139 1.14 -17.08 22.64
CA VAL A 139 1.43 -15.64 22.71
C VAL A 139 1.07 -15.10 24.06
N ASN A 140 2.03 -14.46 24.72
CA ASN A 140 1.87 -13.77 25.99
C ASN A 140 2.11 -12.27 25.80
N LEU A 141 1.11 -11.44 26.09
CA LEU A 141 1.12 -9.99 25.93
C LEU A 141 1.44 -9.24 27.24
N SER A 142 1.81 -9.93 28.32
CA SER A 142 2.03 -9.33 29.64
C SER A 142 3.20 -8.34 29.73
N HIS A 143 4.07 -8.30 28.73
CA HIS A 143 5.20 -7.37 28.67
C HIS A 143 5.08 -6.33 27.54
N VAL A 144 3.94 -6.26 26.87
CA VAL A 144 3.72 -5.31 25.79
C VAL A 144 3.62 -3.90 26.35
N LYS A 145 4.53 -3.03 25.97
CA LYS A 145 4.60 -1.61 26.39
C LYS A 145 4.14 -0.65 25.31
N CYS A 146 4.01 -1.12 24.09
CA CYS A 146 3.52 -0.32 22.96
C CYS A 146 2.68 -1.17 22.02
N VAL A 147 1.51 -0.66 21.64
CA VAL A 147 0.63 -1.24 20.63
C VAL A 147 0.52 -0.27 19.45
N ILE A 148 0.62 -0.79 18.25
CA ILE A 148 0.41 -0.04 17.00
C ILE A 148 -0.76 -0.65 16.26
N LEU A 149 -1.75 0.16 15.93
CA LEU A 149 -2.84 -0.16 15.03
C LEU A 149 -2.56 0.57 13.71
N ASP A 150 -2.07 -0.11 12.68
CA ASP A 150 -1.80 0.52 11.38
C ASP A 150 -2.83 0.11 10.32
N GLU A 151 -3.16 1.04 9.43
CA GLU A 151 -4.29 0.96 8.51
C GLU A 151 -5.59 0.60 9.28
N ALA A 152 -5.85 1.32 10.40
CA ALA A 152 -6.97 1.03 11.29
C ALA A 152 -8.32 1.11 10.54
N ASP A 153 -8.49 2.05 9.61
CA ASP A 153 -9.66 2.15 8.75
C ASP A 153 -9.86 0.89 7.88
N GLU A 154 -8.78 0.24 7.43
CA GLU A 154 -8.87 -1.01 6.71
C GLU A 154 -9.14 -2.22 7.64
N LEU A 155 -8.61 -2.22 8.87
CA LEU A 155 -8.96 -3.23 9.89
C LEU A 155 -10.47 -3.25 10.13
N LEU A 156 -11.09 -2.07 10.28
CA LEU A 156 -12.55 -1.96 10.50
C LEU A 156 -13.35 -2.34 9.26
N LYS A 157 -12.96 -1.91 8.06
CA LYS A 157 -13.62 -2.29 6.80
C LYS A 157 -13.62 -3.80 6.52
N ILE A 158 -12.60 -4.52 6.98
CA ILE A 158 -12.52 -5.99 6.86
C ILE A 158 -13.39 -6.68 7.92
N GLY A 159 -13.79 -5.97 8.98
CA GLY A 159 -14.63 -6.46 10.06
C GLY A 159 -13.86 -6.94 11.29
N PHE A 160 -12.64 -6.45 11.51
CA PHE A 160 -11.80 -6.82 12.66
C PHE A 160 -11.99 -5.94 13.90
N LEU A 161 -13.07 -5.14 13.99
CA LEU A 161 -13.28 -4.27 15.15
C LEU A 161 -13.31 -5.07 16.46
N GLU A 162 -14.17 -6.09 16.52
CA GLU A 162 -14.32 -6.94 17.72
C GLU A 162 -13.02 -7.67 18.07
N ASP A 163 -12.30 -8.14 17.06
CA ASP A 163 -11.00 -8.80 17.23
C ASP A 163 -9.96 -7.85 17.84
N VAL A 164 -9.89 -6.62 17.34
CA VAL A 164 -8.97 -5.59 17.86
C VAL A 164 -9.34 -5.22 19.30
N GLU A 165 -10.63 -4.97 19.59
CA GLU A 165 -11.10 -4.69 20.95
C GLU A 165 -10.77 -5.84 21.91
N PHE A 166 -10.96 -7.09 21.48
CA PHE A 166 -10.60 -8.26 22.28
C PHE A 166 -9.09 -8.30 22.56
N ILE A 167 -8.24 -8.12 21.57
CA ILE A 167 -6.79 -8.11 21.74
C ILE A 167 -6.37 -7.01 22.73
N MET A 168 -6.88 -5.80 22.55
CA MET A 168 -6.59 -4.67 23.43
C MET A 168 -7.02 -4.96 24.88
N SER A 169 -8.18 -5.59 25.08
CA SER A 169 -8.67 -5.97 26.41
C SER A 169 -7.79 -7.01 27.14
N CYS A 170 -6.96 -7.74 26.41
CA CYS A 170 -6.02 -8.70 26.98
C CYS A 170 -4.71 -8.07 27.47
N ILE A 171 -4.47 -6.79 27.16
CA ILE A 171 -3.28 -6.05 27.64
C ILE A 171 -3.69 -5.23 28.86
N LEU A 172 -3.51 -5.83 30.05
CA LEU A 172 -4.08 -5.32 31.30
C LEU A 172 -3.25 -4.24 31.99
N HIS A 173 -2.06 -3.96 31.52
CA HIS A 173 -1.15 -2.97 32.11
C HIS A 173 -1.04 -1.73 31.24
N GLU A 174 -0.52 -0.66 31.81
CA GLU A 174 -0.31 0.60 31.12
C GLU A 174 0.65 0.42 29.93
N HIS A 175 0.24 0.89 28.77
CA HIS A 175 0.97 0.80 27.53
C HIS A 175 0.68 2.00 26.63
N GLN A 176 1.59 2.33 25.73
CA GLN A 176 1.41 3.35 24.71
C GLN A 176 0.61 2.77 23.55
N THR A 177 -0.40 3.49 23.04
CA THR A 177 -1.16 3.10 21.83
C THR A 177 -0.94 4.11 20.71
N LEU A 178 -0.54 3.62 19.55
CA LEU A 178 -0.34 4.40 18.32
C LEU A 178 -1.34 3.92 17.27
N LEU A 179 -2.22 4.80 16.83
CA LEU A 179 -3.19 4.50 15.77
C LEU A 179 -2.89 5.30 14.52
N PHE A 180 -2.76 4.61 13.39
CA PHE A 180 -2.60 5.19 12.07
C PHE A 180 -3.76 4.79 11.16
N ALA A 181 -4.34 5.77 10.48
CA ALA A 181 -5.42 5.57 9.52
C ALA A 181 -5.29 6.54 8.34
N ALA A 182 -5.90 6.23 7.22
CA ALA A 182 -6.01 7.14 6.09
C ALA A 182 -7.29 7.99 6.17
N THR A 183 -8.30 7.53 6.93
CA THR A 183 -9.57 8.24 7.13
C THR A 183 -9.95 8.29 8.60
N MET A 184 -10.80 9.29 8.98
CA MET A 184 -11.35 9.44 10.32
C MET A 184 -12.88 9.40 10.22
N ASP A 185 -13.41 8.21 10.01
CA ASP A 185 -14.86 7.97 10.08
C ASP A 185 -15.32 7.78 11.54
N ASP A 186 -16.62 7.56 11.74
CA ASP A 186 -17.17 7.46 13.08
C ASP A 186 -16.72 6.17 13.80
N ASP A 187 -16.49 5.09 13.06
CA ASP A 187 -16.00 3.83 13.62
C ASP A 187 -14.55 3.98 14.12
N ILE A 188 -13.70 4.70 13.39
CA ILE A 188 -12.33 5.03 13.85
C ILE A 188 -12.36 5.92 15.09
N LYS A 189 -13.26 6.91 15.16
CA LYS A 189 -13.39 7.75 16.36
C LYS A 189 -13.75 6.91 17.58
N ILE A 190 -14.72 6.01 17.44
CA ILE A 190 -15.12 5.07 18.51
C ILE A 190 -13.93 4.22 18.97
N LEU A 191 -13.13 3.70 18.01
CA LEU A 191 -11.93 2.91 18.34
C LEU A 191 -10.89 3.76 19.07
N VAL A 192 -10.65 5.01 18.62
CA VAL A 192 -9.74 5.96 19.30
C VAL A 192 -10.19 6.21 20.72
N ASP A 193 -11.46 6.54 20.92
CA ASP A 193 -12.01 6.86 22.25
C ASP A 193 -11.94 5.67 23.22
N LYS A 194 -12.01 4.44 22.70
CA LYS A 194 -11.92 3.21 23.51
C LYS A 194 -10.50 2.77 23.84
N THR A 195 -9.55 3.05 22.96
CA THR A 195 -8.22 2.40 23.01
C THR A 195 -7.06 3.36 23.27
N LEU A 196 -7.23 4.68 23.10
CA LEU A 196 -6.18 5.66 23.31
C LEU A 196 -6.47 6.54 24.54
N HIS A 197 -5.40 6.97 25.24
CA HIS A 197 -5.48 7.83 26.41
C HIS A 197 -4.85 9.20 26.14
N ASN A 198 -5.68 10.25 26.06
CA ASN A 198 -5.24 11.62 25.74
C ASN A 198 -4.29 11.70 24.54
N PRO A 199 -4.64 11.13 23.37
CA PRO A 199 -3.71 11.02 22.26
C PRO A 199 -3.35 12.38 21.67
N GLN A 200 -2.13 12.51 21.21
CA GLN A 200 -1.76 13.59 20.28
C GLN A 200 -2.38 13.30 18.92
N HIS A 201 -3.06 14.30 18.36
CA HIS A 201 -3.65 14.19 17.03
C HIS A 201 -2.74 14.82 15.97
N ILE A 202 -2.31 14.03 15.00
CA ILE A 202 -1.54 14.48 13.84
C ILE A 202 -2.37 14.22 12.58
N SER A 203 -2.65 15.25 11.81
CA SER A 203 -3.31 15.09 10.50
C SER A 203 -2.42 15.64 9.40
N LEU A 204 -2.00 14.76 8.49
CA LEU A 204 -1.24 15.09 7.28
C LEU A 204 -2.07 14.87 6.01
N ILE A 205 -3.36 14.57 6.17
CA ILE A 205 -4.27 14.32 5.03
C ILE A 205 -4.56 15.59 4.25
N ASP A 206 -4.51 16.78 4.88
CA ASP A 206 -4.67 18.05 4.18
C ASP A 206 -3.50 18.39 3.23
N LYS A 207 -2.37 17.70 3.39
CA LYS A 207 -1.32 17.60 2.38
C LYS A 207 -1.55 16.32 1.56
N ARG A 208 -2.77 16.15 1.01
CA ARG A 208 -2.99 15.15 -0.06
C ARG A 208 -1.82 15.28 -1.03
N PRO A 209 -1.29 14.16 -1.60
CA PRO A 209 -0.45 14.32 -2.77
C PRO A 209 -1.23 15.27 -3.64
N SER A 210 -0.67 16.47 -3.80
CA SER A 210 -1.33 17.56 -4.51
C SER A 210 -1.93 16.95 -5.75
N PRO A 211 -3.15 17.30 -6.18
CA PRO A 211 -3.62 16.93 -7.52
C PRO A 211 -2.56 17.18 -8.58
N GLU A 212 -1.59 18.05 -8.31
CA GLU A 212 -0.42 18.36 -9.11
C GLU A 212 0.66 17.24 -9.14
N SER A 213 0.72 16.32 -8.17
CA SER A 213 1.69 15.22 -8.18
C SER A 213 1.25 14.03 -9.04
N ILE A 214 -0.05 13.90 -9.32
CA ILE A 214 -0.62 12.84 -10.14
C ILE A 214 -1.39 13.45 -11.30
N GLU A 215 -0.97 13.12 -12.51
CA GLU A 215 -1.71 13.48 -13.72
C GLU A 215 -2.83 12.45 -13.97
N HIS A 216 -4.09 12.92 -13.99
CA HIS A 216 -5.26 12.06 -14.12
C HIS A 216 -5.75 12.00 -15.57
N TYR A 217 -5.41 10.92 -16.26
CA TYR A 217 -5.83 10.63 -17.62
C TYR A 217 -7.08 9.77 -17.65
N PHE A 218 -7.99 10.08 -18.57
CA PHE A 218 -9.21 9.31 -18.80
C PHE A 218 -9.37 9.01 -20.28
N GLU A 219 -9.77 7.79 -20.58
CA GLU A 219 -10.06 7.37 -21.94
C GLU A 219 -11.43 6.72 -22.02
N TYR A 220 -12.31 7.28 -22.88
CA TYR A 220 -13.66 6.76 -23.06
C TYR A 220 -13.68 5.77 -24.21
N LEU A 221 -14.04 4.52 -23.91
CA LEU A 221 -13.90 3.40 -24.82
C LEU A 221 -15.15 2.52 -24.88
N HIS A 222 -15.35 1.86 -26.03
CA HIS A 222 -16.17 0.67 -26.09
C HIS A 222 -15.42 -0.50 -25.44
N SER A 223 -16.12 -1.33 -24.64
CA SER A 223 -15.52 -2.46 -23.90
C SER A 223 -14.67 -3.41 -24.77
N LYS A 224 -15.01 -3.58 -26.05
CA LYS A 224 -14.27 -4.41 -27.01
C LYS A 224 -12.87 -3.88 -27.37
N ASN A 225 -12.62 -2.59 -27.18
CA ASN A 225 -11.37 -1.94 -27.59
C ASN A 225 -10.39 -1.75 -26.42
N LYS A 226 -10.82 -2.00 -25.19
CA LYS A 226 -10.01 -1.72 -23.98
C LYS A 226 -8.65 -2.42 -23.99
N GLU A 227 -8.61 -3.68 -24.43
CA GLU A 227 -7.37 -4.46 -24.42
C GLU A 227 -6.35 -3.91 -25.44
N ALA A 228 -6.79 -3.58 -26.65
CA ALA A 228 -5.93 -3.00 -27.66
C ALA A 228 -5.38 -1.62 -27.24
N GLU A 229 -6.22 -0.81 -26.58
CA GLU A 229 -5.79 0.50 -26.08
C GLU A 229 -4.84 0.37 -24.88
N LEU A 230 -5.04 -0.64 -24.01
CA LEU A 230 -4.10 -0.93 -22.93
C LEU A 230 -2.73 -1.31 -23.49
N ILE A 231 -2.68 -2.24 -24.45
CA ILE A 231 -1.43 -2.66 -25.12
C ILE A 231 -0.74 -1.44 -25.71
N ARG A 232 -1.46 -0.64 -26.48
CA ARG A 232 -0.93 0.59 -27.09
C ARG A 232 -0.34 1.53 -26.02
N TYR A 233 -1.07 1.77 -24.94
CA TYR A 233 -0.61 2.66 -23.87
C TYR A 233 0.66 2.13 -23.19
N LEU A 234 0.74 0.83 -22.91
CA LEU A 234 1.91 0.21 -22.28
C LEU A 234 3.15 0.22 -23.18
N GLU A 235 2.96 0.23 -24.51
CA GLU A 235 4.06 0.30 -25.49
C GLU A 235 4.53 1.73 -25.77
N GLU A 236 3.61 2.70 -25.76
CA GLU A 236 3.92 4.09 -26.13
C GLU A 236 4.43 4.93 -24.95
N GLU A 237 4.04 4.60 -23.73
CA GLU A 237 4.43 5.37 -22.53
C GLU A 237 5.74 4.87 -21.92
N ASN A 238 6.52 5.80 -21.38
CA ASN A 238 7.75 5.46 -20.66
C ASN A 238 7.42 5.03 -19.22
N ILE A 239 6.97 3.79 -19.08
CA ILE A 239 6.57 3.21 -17.81
C ILE A 239 7.76 2.52 -17.17
N THR A 240 8.12 2.88 -15.94
CA THR A 240 9.08 2.11 -15.15
C THR A 240 8.41 0.90 -14.49
N GLN A 241 7.34 1.17 -13.74
CA GLN A 241 6.45 0.13 -13.20
C GLN A 241 5.00 0.61 -13.23
N ALA A 242 4.06 -0.31 -13.52
CA ALA A 242 2.63 -0.01 -13.45
C ALA A 242 1.85 -1.06 -12.66
N ILE A 243 0.77 -0.58 -12.02
CA ILE A 243 -0.27 -1.44 -11.46
C ILE A 243 -1.55 -1.26 -12.28
N ILE A 244 -2.15 -2.38 -12.70
CA ILE A 244 -3.38 -2.43 -13.49
C ILE A 244 -4.48 -3.00 -12.61
N PHE A 245 -5.44 -2.18 -12.19
CA PHE A 245 -6.50 -2.58 -11.27
C PHE A 245 -7.74 -3.11 -11.99
N CYS A 246 -8.19 -4.31 -11.57
CA CYS A 246 -9.44 -4.92 -11.96
C CYS A 246 -10.35 -5.11 -10.73
N ASN A 247 -11.68 -4.97 -10.93
CA ASN A 247 -12.65 -5.11 -9.83
C ASN A 247 -12.94 -6.56 -9.42
N ALA A 248 -12.49 -7.56 -10.20
CA ALA A 248 -12.81 -8.97 -9.93
C ALA A 248 -11.66 -9.91 -10.31
N ARG A 249 -11.51 -11.01 -9.54
CA ARG A 249 -10.45 -12.03 -9.73
C ARG A 249 -10.45 -12.60 -11.15
N HIS A 250 -11.60 -13.03 -11.65
CA HIS A 250 -11.72 -13.62 -12.99
C HIS A 250 -11.29 -12.65 -14.10
N LYS A 251 -11.46 -11.33 -13.90
CA LYS A 251 -10.98 -10.32 -14.84
C LYS A 251 -9.47 -10.20 -14.82
N VAL A 252 -8.86 -10.30 -13.64
CA VAL A 252 -7.40 -10.35 -13.48
C VAL A 252 -6.83 -11.54 -14.25
N ASP A 253 -7.40 -12.73 -14.05
CA ASP A 253 -6.94 -13.96 -14.74
C ASP A 253 -7.08 -13.86 -16.25
N THR A 254 -8.22 -13.34 -16.72
CA THR A 254 -8.48 -13.18 -18.15
C THR A 254 -7.53 -12.17 -18.80
N LEU A 255 -7.38 -11.01 -18.17
CA LEU A 255 -6.50 -9.95 -18.66
C LEU A 255 -5.04 -10.42 -18.68
N PHE A 256 -4.59 -11.08 -17.60
CA PHE A 256 -3.24 -11.64 -17.54
C PHE A 256 -2.98 -12.64 -18.68
N LYS A 257 -3.91 -13.59 -18.90
CA LYS A 257 -3.77 -14.60 -19.96
C LYS A 257 -3.63 -13.96 -21.33
N ASN A 258 -4.34 -12.88 -21.59
CA ASN A 258 -4.28 -12.17 -22.85
C ASN A 258 -2.98 -11.36 -22.99
N MET A 259 -2.64 -10.57 -21.97
CA MET A 259 -1.48 -9.69 -21.97
C MET A 259 -0.12 -10.42 -21.91
N LYS A 260 -0.08 -11.63 -21.31
CA LYS A 260 1.16 -12.44 -21.22
C LYS A 260 1.74 -12.84 -22.55
N LYS A 261 0.95 -12.78 -23.63
CA LYS A 261 1.41 -13.05 -25.01
C LYS A 261 2.31 -11.94 -25.54
N ASP A 262 2.04 -10.71 -25.12
CA ASP A 262 2.71 -9.51 -25.63
C ASP A 262 3.80 -9.02 -24.67
N PHE A 263 3.61 -9.21 -23.34
CA PHE A 263 4.52 -8.75 -22.30
C PHE A 263 5.07 -9.91 -21.46
N LYS A 264 6.39 -10.07 -21.42
CA LYS A 264 7.06 -11.13 -20.63
C LYS A 264 7.19 -10.76 -19.14
N ASP A 265 7.33 -9.49 -18.85
CA ASP A 265 7.54 -8.88 -17.52
C ASP A 265 6.24 -8.45 -16.84
N ILE A 266 5.16 -9.17 -17.12
CA ILE A 266 3.83 -9.01 -16.52
C ILE A 266 3.52 -10.17 -15.58
N GLU A 267 2.94 -9.83 -14.42
CA GLU A 267 2.44 -10.79 -13.42
C GLU A 267 1.08 -10.34 -12.88
N TYR A 268 0.43 -11.19 -12.08
CA TYR A 268 -0.88 -10.87 -11.52
C TYR A 268 -0.99 -11.30 -10.08
N ILE A 269 -1.83 -10.58 -9.31
CA ILE A 269 -2.04 -10.88 -7.89
C ILE A 269 -3.51 -10.66 -7.51
N HIS A 270 -4.09 -11.67 -6.83
CA HIS A 270 -5.42 -11.59 -6.21
C HIS A 270 -5.53 -12.58 -5.05
N ALA A 271 -6.54 -12.44 -4.20
CA ALA A 271 -6.72 -13.26 -3.00
C ALA A 271 -6.94 -14.77 -3.26
N GLY A 272 -7.17 -15.20 -4.51
CA GLY A 272 -7.27 -16.62 -4.89
C GLY A 272 -5.94 -17.33 -5.09
N LEU A 273 -4.82 -16.61 -5.12
CA LEU A 273 -3.48 -17.22 -5.20
C LEU A 273 -3.02 -17.72 -3.85
N SER A 274 -2.18 -18.78 -3.87
CA SER A 274 -1.50 -19.22 -2.64
C SER A 274 -0.57 -18.11 -2.10
N GLN A 275 -0.35 -18.10 -0.78
CA GLN A 275 0.46 -17.09 -0.13
C GLN A 275 1.90 -17.07 -0.65
N ASP A 276 2.49 -18.25 -0.87
CA ASP A 276 3.85 -18.35 -1.39
C ASP A 276 3.96 -17.70 -2.78
N LYS A 277 2.96 -17.92 -3.64
CA LYS A 277 2.92 -17.31 -4.96
C LYS A 277 2.76 -15.79 -4.86
N ARG A 278 1.89 -15.28 -3.98
CA ARG A 278 1.72 -13.84 -3.74
C ARG A 278 3.02 -13.20 -3.25
N SER A 279 3.67 -13.81 -2.26
CA SER A 279 4.94 -13.33 -1.72
C SER A 279 6.06 -13.33 -2.77
N SER A 280 6.12 -14.36 -3.62
CA SER A 280 7.08 -14.45 -4.71
C SER A 280 6.87 -13.35 -5.75
N ILE A 281 5.62 -13.15 -6.20
CA ILE A 281 5.26 -12.11 -7.18
C ILE A 281 5.59 -10.72 -6.62
N TYR A 282 5.22 -10.45 -5.37
CA TYR A 282 5.50 -9.17 -4.71
C TYR A 282 7.01 -8.90 -4.64
N ARG A 283 7.81 -9.89 -4.24
CA ARG A 283 9.27 -9.77 -4.21
C ARG A 283 9.85 -9.47 -5.59
N HIS A 284 9.37 -10.14 -6.63
CA HIS A 284 9.80 -9.88 -8.00
C HIS A 284 9.41 -8.48 -8.46
N TYR A 285 8.22 -8.00 -8.09
CA TYR A 285 7.77 -6.66 -8.40
C TYR A 285 8.60 -5.59 -7.68
N ARG A 286 8.82 -5.73 -6.37
CA ARG A 286 9.68 -4.84 -5.58
C ARG A 286 11.11 -4.75 -6.14
N ASN A 287 11.64 -5.86 -6.65
CA ASN A 287 12.99 -5.94 -7.23
C ASN A 287 13.03 -5.57 -8.74
N ASN A 288 12.01 -4.91 -9.26
CA ASN A 288 11.90 -4.47 -10.66
C ASN A 288 12.03 -5.61 -11.71
N LYS A 289 11.83 -6.88 -11.31
CA LYS A 289 11.80 -8.04 -12.24
C LYS A 289 10.45 -8.19 -12.93
N VAL A 290 9.42 -7.58 -12.39
CA VAL A 290 8.08 -7.47 -12.95
C VAL A 290 7.81 -5.98 -13.17
N ARG A 291 7.46 -5.62 -14.39
CA ARG A 291 7.16 -4.23 -14.78
C ARG A 291 5.68 -3.91 -14.66
N TYR A 292 4.82 -4.86 -15.02
CA TYR A 292 3.38 -4.72 -15.03
C TYR A 292 2.72 -5.69 -14.05
N LEU A 293 1.96 -5.17 -13.09
CA LEU A 293 1.24 -6.00 -12.11
C LEU A 293 -0.26 -5.80 -12.26
N ILE A 294 -0.98 -6.86 -12.64
CA ILE A 294 -2.45 -6.85 -12.66
C ILE A 294 -2.96 -7.27 -11.28
N ALA A 295 -3.81 -6.46 -10.65
CA ALA A 295 -4.22 -6.68 -9.27
C ALA A 295 -5.71 -6.43 -9.03
N THR A 296 -6.27 -7.07 -8.00
CA THR A 296 -7.49 -6.60 -7.35
C THR A 296 -7.14 -5.68 -6.19
N ASP A 297 -8.07 -4.80 -5.77
CA ASP A 297 -7.84 -3.86 -4.66
C ASP A 297 -7.37 -4.55 -3.38
N VAL A 298 -8.04 -5.63 -2.98
CA VAL A 298 -7.70 -6.40 -1.76
C VAL A 298 -6.26 -6.92 -1.80
N ALA A 299 -5.76 -7.32 -2.95
CA ALA A 299 -4.41 -7.83 -3.10
C ALA A 299 -3.35 -6.74 -3.31
N GLY A 300 -3.78 -5.54 -3.71
CA GLY A 300 -2.93 -4.37 -3.86
C GLY A 300 -2.81 -3.51 -2.60
N ARG A 301 -3.61 -3.80 -1.56
CA ARG A 301 -3.53 -3.10 -0.26
C ARG A 301 -2.36 -3.61 0.58
N GLY A 302 -1.81 -2.74 1.42
CA GLY A 302 -0.70 -3.09 2.31
C GLY A 302 0.63 -3.37 1.61
N LEU A 303 0.72 -3.24 0.28
CA LEU A 303 1.96 -3.40 -0.46
C LEU A 303 2.64 -2.04 -0.67
N ASP A 304 3.93 -1.99 -0.37
CA ASP A 304 4.74 -0.82 -0.72
C ASP A 304 5.04 -0.81 -2.22
N PHE A 305 4.51 0.20 -2.88
CA PHE A 305 4.68 0.46 -4.30
C PHE A 305 5.47 1.75 -4.53
N SER A 306 6.61 1.90 -3.85
CA SER A 306 7.43 3.12 -3.90
C SER A 306 7.94 3.50 -5.30
N ASN A 307 8.02 2.54 -6.23
CA ASN A 307 8.56 2.75 -7.57
C ASN A 307 7.49 2.81 -8.68
N VAL A 308 6.21 2.81 -8.33
CA VAL A 308 5.13 2.83 -9.32
C VAL A 308 5.03 4.19 -9.98
N SER A 309 5.31 4.24 -11.28
CA SER A 309 5.16 5.44 -12.10
C SER A 309 3.73 5.61 -12.63
N HIS A 310 3.03 4.50 -12.88
CA HIS A 310 1.71 4.51 -13.50
C HIS A 310 0.71 3.62 -12.76
N VAL A 311 -0.49 4.15 -12.54
CA VAL A 311 -1.66 3.38 -12.12
C VAL A 311 -2.65 3.33 -13.27
N ILE A 312 -3.13 2.14 -13.61
CA ILE A 312 -4.11 1.97 -14.68
C ILE A 312 -5.37 1.33 -14.08
N ASN A 313 -6.48 2.05 -14.08
CA ASN A 313 -7.77 1.51 -13.73
C ASN A 313 -8.39 0.84 -14.95
N TRP A 314 -8.16 -0.47 -15.11
CA TRP A 314 -8.82 -1.29 -16.12
C TRP A 314 -10.33 -1.27 -15.96
N ASP A 315 -10.81 -1.44 -14.73
CA ASP A 315 -12.19 -1.21 -14.36
C ASP A 315 -12.31 0.08 -13.53
N PHE A 316 -13.35 0.85 -13.82
CA PHE A 316 -13.67 2.03 -13.01
C PHE A 316 -13.86 1.62 -11.54
N PRO A 317 -13.28 2.32 -10.57
CA PRO A 317 -13.45 2.02 -9.15
C PRO A 317 -14.89 2.24 -8.69
N GLY A 318 -15.31 1.55 -7.63
CA GLY A 318 -16.68 1.59 -7.11
C GLY A 318 -17.06 2.96 -6.53
N ASP A 319 -16.08 3.65 -5.94
CA ASP A 319 -16.24 4.94 -5.31
C ASP A 319 -15.00 5.84 -5.40
N GLY A 320 -15.09 7.06 -4.85
CA GLY A 320 -14.02 8.04 -4.89
C GLY A 320 -12.84 7.70 -3.97
N GLU A 321 -13.10 7.02 -2.86
CA GLU A 321 -12.08 6.60 -1.93
C GLU A 321 -11.20 5.50 -2.56
N GLN A 322 -11.84 4.50 -3.17
CA GLN A 322 -11.14 3.45 -3.90
C GLN A 322 -10.29 4.03 -5.05
N TYR A 323 -10.81 5.06 -5.74
CA TYR A 323 -10.06 5.77 -6.77
C TYR A 323 -8.79 6.41 -6.18
N THR A 324 -8.92 7.12 -5.07
CA THR A 324 -7.78 7.77 -4.39
C THR A 324 -6.76 6.74 -3.90
N HIS A 325 -7.21 5.64 -3.29
CA HIS A 325 -6.33 4.56 -2.82
C HIS A 325 -5.56 3.88 -3.96
N ARG A 326 -6.19 3.70 -5.14
CA ARG A 326 -5.51 3.16 -6.31
C ARG A 326 -4.49 4.14 -6.87
N THR A 327 -4.91 5.36 -7.17
CA THR A 327 -4.06 6.38 -7.80
C THR A 327 -2.92 6.81 -6.90
N GLY A 328 -3.13 6.86 -5.59
CA GLY A 328 -2.12 7.11 -4.57
C GLY A 328 -1.02 6.03 -4.47
N ARG A 329 -1.05 4.97 -5.31
CA ARG A 329 0.10 4.05 -5.46
C ARG A 329 1.20 4.64 -6.33
N SER A 330 0.92 5.69 -7.12
CA SER A 330 1.93 6.47 -7.87
C SER A 330 2.12 7.85 -7.25
N GLY A 331 3.10 8.59 -7.73
CA GLY A 331 3.34 9.98 -7.29
C GLY A 331 3.89 10.12 -5.87
N ARG A 332 4.55 9.09 -5.33
CA ARG A 332 5.09 9.06 -3.97
C ARG A 332 6.51 9.64 -3.88
N MET A 333 6.90 10.07 -2.67
CA MET A 333 8.25 10.58 -2.37
C MET A 333 8.68 11.72 -3.30
N GLY A 334 7.79 12.68 -3.58
CA GLY A 334 8.07 13.84 -4.43
C GLY A 334 8.17 13.55 -5.94
N ARG A 335 7.91 12.31 -6.37
CA ARG A 335 7.90 11.94 -7.79
C ARG A 335 6.54 12.27 -8.42
N LYS A 336 6.54 12.53 -9.72
CA LYS A 336 5.31 12.66 -10.51
C LYS A 336 4.76 11.28 -10.86
N GLY A 337 3.46 11.08 -10.70
CA GLY A 337 2.74 9.86 -11.07
C GLY A 337 1.73 10.11 -12.18
N LYS A 338 1.36 9.06 -12.90
CA LYS A 338 0.27 9.10 -13.89
C LYS A 338 -0.80 8.08 -13.53
N ALA A 339 -2.06 8.47 -13.63
CA ALA A 339 -3.20 7.59 -13.43
C ALA A 339 -4.05 7.58 -14.71
N LEU A 340 -4.11 6.45 -15.42
CA LEU A 340 -5.00 6.24 -16.55
C LEU A 340 -6.26 5.49 -16.09
N THR A 341 -7.44 6.00 -16.44
CA THR A 341 -8.71 5.33 -16.13
C THR A 341 -9.52 5.11 -17.40
N PHE A 342 -9.80 3.85 -17.70
CA PHE A 342 -10.70 3.50 -18.80
C PHE A 342 -12.16 3.64 -18.35
N LEU A 343 -12.93 4.35 -19.17
CA LEU A 343 -14.34 4.60 -18.97
C LEU A 343 -15.19 3.96 -20.05
N THR A 344 -16.31 3.40 -19.66
CA THR A 344 -17.39 2.96 -20.56
C THR A 344 -18.63 3.80 -20.30
N LYS A 345 -19.66 3.62 -21.16
CA LYS A 345 -20.93 4.33 -20.99
C LYS A 345 -21.56 4.15 -19.59
N ARG A 346 -21.35 2.99 -18.98
CA ARG A 346 -21.89 2.66 -17.65
C ARG A 346 -21.21 3.44 -16.53
N ASP A 347 -19.97 3.85 -16.73
CA ASP A 347 -19.14 4.48 -15.70
C ASP A 347 -19.38 6.00 -15.62
N LEU A 348 -19.95 6.62 -16.66
CA LEU A 348 -20.11 8.08 -16.74
C LEU A 348 -20.84 8.74 -15.58
N PRO A 349 -21.94 8.17 -15.00
CA PRO A 349 -22.60 8.80 -13.85
C PRO A 349 -21.69 8.88 -12.63
N ASN A 350 -20.98 7.77 -12.32
CA ASN A 350 -20.06 7.69 -11.20
C ASN A 350 -18.82 8.55 -11.43
N PHE A 351 -18.32 8.60 -12.67
CA PHE A 351 -17.21 9.46 -13.06
C PHE A 351 -17.54 10.96 -12.83
N ARG A 352 -18.72 11.43 -13.22
CA ARG A 352 -19.13 12.83 -12.96
C ARG A 352 -19.17 13.15 -11.46
N SER A 353 -19.60 12.20 -10.63
CA SER A 353 -19.58 12.34 -9.17
C SER A 353 -18.15 12.40 -8.64
N LEU A 354 -17.29 11.52 -9.13
CA LEU A 354 -15.86 11.43 -8.75
C LEU A 354 -15.12 12.76 -8.99
N ILE A 355 -15.13 13.26 -10.24
CA ILE A 355 -14.40 14.48 -10.60
C ILE A 355 -14.84 15.69 -9.79
N ARG A 356 -16.16 15.78 -9.49
CA ARG A 356 -16.73 16.88 -8.69
C ARG A 356 -16.31 16.78 -7.23
N LYS A 357 -16.41 15.59 -6.61
CA LYS A 357 -16.07 15.38 -5.19
C LYS A 357 -14.57 15.51 -4.93
N GLN A 358 -13.75 14.97 -5.81
CA GLN A 358 -12.29 14.95 -5.67
C GLN A 358 -11.61 16.16 -6.30
N LYS A 359 -12.38 17.08 -6.93
CA LYS A 359 -11.87 18.26 -7.64
C LYS A 359 -10.80 17.92 -8.68
N ILE A 360 -10.92 16.76 -9.34
CA ILE A 360 -9.99 16.30 -10.36
C ILE A 360 -10.24 17.08 -11.65
N VAL A 361 -9.15 17.59 -12.26
CA VAL A 361 -9.18 18.13 -13.62
C VAL A 361 -8.82 16.98 -14.58
N PRO A 362 -9.80 16.43 -15.33
CA PRO A 362 -9.53 15.29 -16.19
C PRO A 362 -8.75 15.67 -17.43
N VAL A 363 -7.70 14.92 -17.73
CA VAL A 363 -7.00 14.97 -19.02
C VAL A 363 -7.53 13.84 -19.90
N TRP A 364 -8.10 14.20 -21.06
CA TRP A 364 -8.70 13.20 -21.94
C TRP A 364 -7.72 12.64 -22.97
N ILE A 365 -7.67 11.33 -23.05
CA ILE A 365 -7.09 10.64 -24.21
C ILE A 365 -8.22 10.37 -25.19
N GLY A 366 -8.18 10.99 -26.36
CA GLY A 366 -9.25 10.91 -27.35
C GLY A 366 -10.44 11.84 -27.10
N LYS A 367 -11.66 11.36 -27.30
CA LYS A 367 -12.90 12.17 -27.23
C LYS A 367 -13.38 12.33 -25.79
N ASP A 368 -13.65 13.57 -25.36
CA ASP A 368 -14.33 13.85 -24.10
C ASP A 368 -15.84 13.53 -24.21
N PRO A 369 -16.36 12.51 -23.50
CA PRO A 369 -17.76 12.13 -23.58
C PRO A 369 -18.71 13.10 -22.85
N LEU A 370 -18.17 14.08 -22.10
CA LEU A 370 -18.94 15.08 -21.38
C LEU A 370 -19.22 16.33 -22.21
N GLN A 371 -18.40 16.56 -23.21
CA GLN A 371 -18.66 17.61 -24.21
C GLN A 371 -19.60 17.02 -25.25
N GLY A 372 -20.88 17.42 -25.19
CA GLY A 372 -21.80 17.17 -26.32
C GLY A 372 -21.16 17.66 -27.61
N ASP A 373 -21.63 17.27 -28.80
CA ASP A 373 -21.04 17.52 -30.14
C ASP A 373 -20.80 19.00 -30.53
N ALA A 374 -20.63 19.90 -29.54
CA ALA A 374 -20.29 21.31 -29.67
C ALA A 374 -18.78 21.50 -29.58
N GLY A 375 -18.14 21.53 -30.76
CA GLY A 375 -16.93 22.31 -31.03
C GLY A 375 -15.64 21.90 -30.33
N ALA A 376 -14.85 21.10 -31.00
CA ALA A 376 -13.42 20.99 -30.73
C ALA A 376 -12.73 22.38 -30.76
N LYS A 377 -12.36 22.93 -29.58
CA LYS A 377 -11.29 23.94 -29.50
C LYS A 377 -10.57 23.83 -28.15
N ASN A 378 -9.25 23.66 -28.28
CA ASN A 378 -8.21 23.73 -27.25
C ASN A 378 -7.93 22.42 -26.46
N GLY A 379 -7.33 21.47 -27.14
CA GLY A 379 -6.48 20.44 -26.54
C GLY A 379 -5.12 20.48 -27.21
N LYS A 380 -4.03 20.28 -26.48
CA LYS A 380 -2.68 20.11 -27.05
C LYS A 380 -2.72 19.02 -28.13
N PRO A 381 -1.90 19.10 -29.19
CA PRO A 381 -2.00 18.21 -30.33
C PRO A 381 -1.82 16.75 -29.92
N PRO A 382 -2.58 15.81 -30.52
CA PRO A 382 -2.42 14.39 -30.28
C PRO A 382 -1.00 13.97 -30.65
N LEU A 383 -0.43 13.07 -29.85
CA LEU A 383 0.83 12.40 -30.12
C LEU A 383 0.86 11.97 -31.60
N LYS A 384 1.89 12.39 -32.34
CA LYS A 384 2.02 12.14 -33.77
C LYS A 384 1.86 10.66 -34.07
N ARG A 385 0.82 10.27 -34.81
CA ARG A 385 0.65 8.95 -35.38
C ARG A 385 1.89 8.58 -36.20
N ARG A 386 2.75 7.73 -35.67
CA ARG A 386 3.76 7.04 -36.48
C ARG A 386 3.05 6.02 -37.37
N ARG A 387 3.32 6.12 -38.67
CA ARG A 387 2.80 5.24 -39.70
C ARG A 387 3.01 3.77 -39.33
N SER A 388 1.95 2.96 -39.44
CA SER A 388 1.98 1.52 -39.31
C SER A 388 3.05 0.90 -40.22
N TYR A 389 4.03 0.24 -39.58
CA TYR A 389 4.95 -0.64 -40.29
C TYR A 389 4.18 -1.91 -40.73
N ARG A 390 3.86 -2.03 -42.02
CA ARG A 390 3.40 -3.30 -42.60
C ARG A 390 4.63 -4.13 -42.92
N PRO A 391 4.79 -5.36 -42.37
CA PRO A 391 5.86 -6.24 -42.81
C PRO A 391 5.58 -6.66 -44.26
N SER A 392 6.56 -6.46 -45.16
CA SER A 392 6.53 -6.92 -46.54
C SER A 392 6.54 -8.46 -46.56
N ARG A 393 5.51 -9.03 -47.15
CA ARG A 393 5.50 -10.46 -47.50
C ARG A 393 6.64 -10.71 -48.49
N SER A 394 7.67 -11.45 -48.07
CA SER A 394 8.66 -12.00 -48.96
C SER A 394 8.01 -13.03 -49.91
N ARG A 395 8.09 -12.76 -51.21
CA ARG A 395 7.77 -13.73 -52.27
C ARG A 395 8.78 -14.87 -52.20
N ARG A 396 8.30 -16.09 -52.03
CA ARG A 396 9.09 -17.30 -52.30
C ARG A 396 9.29 -17.40 -53.82
N PRO A 397 10.49 -17.69 -54.32
CA PRO A 397 10.70 -18.06 -55.70
C PRO A 397 10.19 -19.46 -55.94
N LYS A 398 9.54 -19.63 -57.10
CA LYS A 398 9.25 -20.94 -57.70
C LYS A 398 10.53 -21.46 -58.34
N GLY A 399 10.87 -22.65 -58.01
CA GLY A 399 11.83 -23.52 -58.67
C GLY A 399 11.66 -24.91 -58.08
#